data_df96b8b4a9dbcc10a1a8e0ee8bb1504f
#
_entry.id   df96b8b4a9dbcc10a1a8e0ee8bb1504f
#
_cell.length_a   1.000
_cell.length_b   1.000
_cell.length_c   1.000
_cell.angle_alpha   90.00
_cell.angle_beta   90.00
_cell.angle_gamma   90.00
#
_symmetry.space_group_name_H-M   'P 1'
#
loop_
_entity.id
_entity.type
_entity.pdbx_description
1 polymer ?
#
loop_
_entity_poly.entity_id
_entity_poly.type
_entity_poly.pdbx_seq_one_letter_code
_entity_poly.pdbx_strand_id
1 'polypeptide(L)'
;MTVTATPAWRPMPALMYHSVSAVGGPLRALAVPPGRLAEQLAALAGAGYRLVGLSEALDLLAVGTTDRLVAVTFDDGYRDFLTEGVPALAAAGARATLYASVGHLGGYAGWLGRWAPAFGRMLTWDELAEVASTGVEIGNHSLIHHPLDVLPAARLRAEVGRSHDELEQRLGLRVRSFAYPHGYHDRRVRDVVEAAGHDNATEVGRRLYAPGERRFAVPRLQPTPEHTGADLVALVAGGGPRLMPRLKRLAQPAWRVVRRTALRTGRNLA
;
A
#
# COMPACT_ATOMS: atom_id res chain seq x y z
N MET A 1 -39.01 -17.01 -13.76
CA MET A 1 -37.93 -16.03 -13.93
C MET A 1 -37.40 -15.70 -12.54
N THR A 2 -36.34 -16.37 -12.13
CA THR A 2 -35.67 -16.10 -10.84
C THR A 2 -34.82 -14.84 -11.02
N VAL A 3 -35.25 -13.73 -10.42
CA VAL A 3 -34.45 -12.52 -10.32
C VAL A 3 -33.27 -12.88 -9.42
N THR A 4 -32.11 -13.15 -9.99
CA THR A 4 -30.86 -13.23 -9.25
C THR A 4 -30.59 -11.84 -8.67
N ALA A 5 -30.80 -11.69 -7.36
CA ALA A 5 -30.43 -10.49 -6.63
C ALA A 5 -28.95 -10.23 -6.90
N THR A 6 -28.63 -9.08 -7.49
CA THR A 6 -27.25 -8.60 -7.63
C THR A 6 -26.63 -8.66 -6.23
N PRO A 7 -25.51 -9.37 -6.02
CA PRO A 7 -24.91 -9.44 -4.69
C PRO A 7 -24.64 -8.01 -4.21
N ALA A 8 -25.15 -7.70 -3.02
CA ALA A 8 -24.96 -6.38 -2.42
C ALA A 8 -23.47 -6.15 -2.18
N TRP A 9 -22.84 -5.40 -3.04
CA TRP A 9 -21.43 -5.03 -2.96
C TRP A 9 -21.16 -4.34 -1.62
N ARG A 10 -20.31 -4.93 -0.80
CA ARG A 10 -19.96 -4.37 0.50
C ARG A 10 -18.68 -3.54 0.36
N PRO A 11 -18.57 -2.38 1.07
CA PRO A 11 -17.32 -1.67 1.14
C PRO A 11 -16.17 -2.57 1.60
N MET A 12 -15.05 -2.54 0.87
CA MET A 12 -13.89 -3.40 1.13
C MET A 12 -12.82 -2.62 1.91
N PRO A 13 -12.37 -3.13 3.05
CA PRO A 13 -11.17 -2.62 3.72
C PRO A 13 -9.90 -3.05 2.96
N ALA A 14 -8.99 -2.09 2.75
CA ALA A 14 -7.62 -2.34 2.36
C ALA A 14 -6.70 -1.82 3.47
N LEU A 15 -5.73 -2.61 3.89
CA LEU A 15 -4.81 -2.30 4.97
C LEU A 15 -3.46 -1.86 4.41
N MET A 16 -2.86 -0.85 5.02
CA MET A 16 -1.55 -0.31 4.68
C MET A 16 -0.59 -0.50 5.85
N TYR A 17 0.30 -1.45 5.73
CA TYR A 17 1.47 -1.64 6.58
C TYR A 17 2.72 -1.10 5.89
N HIS A 18 3.85 -1.04 6.62
CA HIS A 18 5.17 -0.74 6.06
C HIS A 18 6.18 -1.73 6.65
N SER A 19 6.93 -1.35 7.69
CA SER A 19 7.91 -2.22 8.35
C SER A 19 7.26 -3.19 9.35
N VAL A 20 7.79 -4.41 9.42
CA VAL A 20 7.39 -5.43 10.41
C VAL A 20 8.44 -5.50 11.51
N SER A 21 8.54 -4.43 12.28
CA SER A 21 9.56 -4.26 13.32
C SER A 21 9.05 -3.41 14.48
N ALA A 22 9.88 -3.28 15.52
CA ALA A 22 9.62 -2.41 16.67
C ALA A 22 10.47 -1.14 16.55
N VAL A 23 9.96 -0.13 15.84
CA VAL A 23 10.62 1.18 15.72
C VAL A 23 9.98 2.15 16.70
N GLY A 24 10.83 2.83 17.49
CA GLY A 24 10.41 3.92 18.39
C GLY A 24 10.37 5.29 17.71
N GLY A 25 9.98 6.31 18.47
CA GLY A 25 10.04 7.72 18.07
C GLY A 25 8.86 8.18 17.18
N PRO A 26 9.04 9.29 16.44
CA PRO A 26 7.92 9.96 15.75
C PRO A 26 7.34 9.17 14.58
N LEU A 27 8.10 8.23 14.01
CA LEU A 27 7.68 7.40 12.88
C LEU A 27 7.20 6.00 13.30
N ARG A 28 7.02 5.74 14.59
CA ARG A 28 6.61 4.42 15.12
C ARG A 28 5.32 3.87 14.49
N ALA A 29 4.43 4.74 14.02
CA ALA A 29 3.19 4.33 13.37
C ALA A 29 3.38 3.67 11.99
N LEU A 30 4.61 3.70 11.43
CA LEU A 30 4.98 3.00 10.19
C LEU A 30 5.56 1.60 10.46
N ALA A 31 5.69 1.20 11.72
CA ALA A 31 6.25 -0.10 12.07
C ALA A 31 5.29 -0.86 13.00
N VAL A 32 4.99 -2.10 12.67
CA VAL A 32 4.15 -2.99 13.49
C VAL A 32 5.01 -4.18 13.90
N PRO A 33 5.19 -4.44 15.21
CA PRO A 33 6.01 -5.56 15.66
C PRO A 33 5.50 -6.91 15.15
N PRO A 34 6.38 -7.90 14.87
CA PRO A 34 6.00 -9.19 14.31
C PRO A 34 4.87 -9.91 15.05
N GLY A 35 4.95 -9.98 16.38
CA GLY A 35 3.89 -10.58 17.19
C GLY A 35 2.55 -9.83 17.10
N ARG A 36 2.57 -8.50 16.94
CA ARG A 36 1.37 -7.69 16.74
C ARG A 36 0.77 -7.91 15.37
N LEU A 37 1.61 -7.99 14.32
CA LEU A 37 1.14 -8.32 12.97
C LEU A 37 0.46 -9.69 12.94
N ALA A 38 1.11 -10.70 13.54
CA ALA A 38 0.55 -12.06 13.62
C ALA A 38 -0.81 -12.08 14.34
N GLU A 39 -0.93 -11.38 15.49
CA GLU A 39 -2.20 -11.23 16.21
C GLU A 39 -3.29 -10.55 15.35
N GLN A 40 -2.94 -9.47 14.67
CA GLN A 40 -3.86 -8.71 13.83
C GLN A 40 -4.39 -9.55 12.66
N LEU A 41 -3.50 -10.26 11.94
CA LEU A 41 -3.89 -11.13 10.83
C LEU A 41 -4.74 -12.32 11.30
N ALA A 42 -4.35 -12.97 12.39
CA ALA A 42 -5.10 -14.08 12.97
C ALA A 42 -6.50 -13.65 13.43
N ALA A 43 -6.63 -12.47 14.04
CA ALA A 43 -7.93 -11.93 14.46
C ALA A 43 -8.87 -11.66 13.27
N LEU A 44 -8.35 -11.12 12.16
CA LEU A 44 -9.13 -10.91 10.94
C LEU A 44 -9.57 -12.23 10.31
N ALA A 45 -8.65 -13.21 10.19
CA ALA A 45 -8.97 -14.54 9.67
C ALA A 45 -10.01 -15.23 10.57
N GLY A 46 -9.83 -15.17 11.90
CA GLY A 46 -10.78 -15.71 12.88
C GLY A 46 -12.16 -15.02 12.86
N ALA A 47 -12.23 -13.76 12.44
CA ALA A 47 -13.48 -13.03 12.23
C ALA A 47 -14.15 -13.34 10.87
N GLY A 48 -13.61 -14.30 10.09
CA GLY A 48 -14.15 -14.76 8.82
C GLY A 48 -13.83 -13.84 7.64
N TYR A 49 -12.77 -13.05 7.72
CA TYR A 49 -12.27 -12.31 6.56
C TYR A 49 -11.30 -13.17 5.75
N ARG A 50 -11.42 -13.12 4.43
CA ARG A 50 -10.43 -13.64 3.50
C ARG A 50 -9.39 -12.56 3.21
N LEU A 51 -8.14 -12.84 3.57
CA LEU A 51 -7.01 -11.91 3.47
C LEU A 51 -6.27 -12.15 2.15
N VAL A 52 -6.28 -11.17 1.26
CA VAL A 52 -5.76 -11.28 -0.12
C VAL A 52 -4.93 -10.07 -0.52
N GLY A 53 -4.18 -10.14 -1.63
CA GLY A 53 -3.55 -8.99 -2.26
C GLY A 53 -4.58 -8.03 -2.89
N LEU A 54 -4.15 -6.79 -3.21
CA LEU A 54 -5.09 -5.78 -3.70
C LEU A 54 -5.69 -6.13 -5.05
N SER A 55 -4.87 -6.59 -6.01
CA SER A 55 -5.39 -6.94 -7.34
C SER A 55 -6.35 -8.12 -7.28
N GLU A 56 -6.05 -9.16 -6.49
CA GLU A 56 -6.96 -10.29 -6.25
C GLU A 56 -8.28 -9.82 -5.64
N ALA A 57 -8.22 -8.94 -4.63
CA ALA A 57 -9.43 -8.40 -3.99
C ALA A 57 -10.32 -7.66 -4.99
N LEU A 58 -9.74 -6.81 -5.84
CA LEU A 58 -10.48 -6.04 -6.85
C LEU A 58 -11.07 -6.94 -7.96
N ASP A 59 -10.37 -8.01 -8.33
CA ASP A 59 -10.87 -8.98 -9.30
C ASP A 59 -12.03 -9.79 -8.74
N LEU A 60 -11.93 -10.25 -7.48
CA LEU A 60 -13.02 -10.94 -6.78
C LEU A 60 -14.27 -10.05 -6.64
N LEU A 61 -14.08 -8.77 -6.32
CA LEU A 61 -15.20 -7.81 -6.28
C LEU A 61 -15.84 -7.63 -7.67
N ALA A 62 -15.05 -7.60 -8.73
CA ALA A 62 -15.56 -7.41 -10.09
C ALA A 62 -16.44 -8.56 -10.56
N VAL A 63 -16.16 -9.79 -10.10
CA VAL A 63 -16.98 -10.97 -10.41
C VAL A 63 -18.11 -11.24 -9.40
N GLY A 64 -18.28 -10.37 -8.40
CA GLY A 64 -19.41 -10.43 -7.47
C GLY A 64 -19.24 -11.48 -6.36
N THR A 65 -18.06 -11.54 -5.73
CA THR A 65 -17.81 -12.43 -4.59
C THR A 65 -18.73 -12.16 -3.41
N THR A 66 -19.08 -13.19 -2.67
CA THR A 66 -19.77 -13.11 -1.37
C THR A 66 -18.81 -13.09 -0.18
N ASP A 67 -17.52 -13.31 -0.42
CA ASP A 67 -16.48 -13.31 0.61
C ASP A 67 -16.38 -11.96 1.32
N ARG A 68 -16.07 -12.00 2.60
CA ARG A 68 -15.68 -10.82 3.37
C ARG A 68 -14.19 -10.55 3.15
N LEU A 69 -13.86 -9.76 2.14
CA LEU A 69 -12.47 -9.50 1.76
C LEU A 69 -11.82 -8.44 2.63
N VAL A 70 -10.52 -8.62 2.91
CA VAL A 70 -9.58 -7.57 3.33
C VAL A 70 -8.37 -7.63 2.40
N ALA A 71 -8.10 -6.55 1.68
CA ALA A 71 -6.84 -6.42 0.95
C ALA A 71 -5.72 -6.07 1.94
N VAL A 72 -4.67 -6.89 2.00
CA VAL A 72 -3.49 -6.65 2.85
C VAL A 72 -2.37 -6.11 1.98
N THR A 73 -1.83 -4.93 2.35
CA THR A 73 -0.75 -4.32 1.57
C THR A 73 0.38 -3.85 2.48
N PHE A 74 1.60 -3.92 1.96
CA PHE A 74 2.82 -3.42 2.59
C PHE A 74 3.52 -2.46 1.65
N ASP A 75 3.94 -1.30 2.14
CA ASP A 75 4.63 -0.29 1.35
C ASP A 75 6.15 -0.35 1.56
N ASP A 76 6.87 0.32 0.67
CA ASP A 76 8.30 0.59 0.70
C ASP A 76 9.20 -0.57 0.27
N GLY A 77 8.99 -1.78 0.77
CA GLY A 77 9.84 -2.96 0.48
C GLY A 77 10.96 -3.14 1.50
N TYR A 78 10.68 -2.96 2.80
CA TYR A 78 11.62 -3.27 3.87
C TYR A 78 11.95 -4.75 3.94
N ARG A 79 13.21 -5.08 4.30
CA ARG A 79 13.69 -6.47 4.39
C ARG A 79 12.96 -7.29 5.46
N ASP A 80 12.50 -6.64 6.53
CA ASP A 80 11.72 -7.29 7.59
C ASP A 80 10.39 -7.88 7.09
N PHE A 81 9.89 -7.43 5.93
CA PHE A 81 8.74 -8.08 5.30
C PHE A 81 9.05 -9.53 4.91
N LEU A 82 10.23 -9.82 4.37
CA LEU A 82 10.62 -11.20 4.04
C LEU A 82 10.79 -12.05 5.30
N THR A 83 11.50 -11.52 6.31
CA THR A 83 11.87 -12.32 7.49
C THR A 83 10.75 -12.49 8.51
N GLU A 84 9.83 -11.52 8.60
CA GLU A 84 8.77 -11.47 9.61
C GLU A 84 7.37 -11.45 8.97
N GLY A 85 7.18 -10.66 7.91
CA GLY A 85 5.88 -10.49 7.25
C GLY A 85 5.42 -11.76 6.53
N VAL A 86 6.28 -12.35 5.70
CA VAL A 86 5.95 -13.58 4.94
C VAL A 86 5.58 -14.74 5.86
N PRO A 87 6.33 -15.05 6.93
CA PRO A 87 5.91 -16.07 7.89
C PRO A 87 4.57 -15.78 8.57
N ALA A 88 4.32 -14.52 8.96
CA ALA A 88 3.05 -14.13 9.56
C ALA A 88 1.85 -14.29 8.61
N LEU A 89 2.03 -13.93 7.33
CA LEU A 89 1.02 -14.14 6.29
C LEU A 89 0.74 -15.63 6.09
N ALA A 90 1.79 -16.45 5.98
CA ALA A 90 1.66 -17.90 5.82
C ALA A 90 0.91 -18.54 6.99
N ALA A 91 1.25 -18.18 8.23
CA ALA A 91 0.58 -18.68 9.44
C ALA A 91 -0.92 -18.31 9.50
N ALA A 92 -1.31 -17.16 8.93
CA ALA A 92 -2.70 -16.72 8.86
C ALA A 92 -3.45 -17.21 7.59
N GLY A 93 -2.82 -17.98 6.70
CA GLY A 93 -3.37 -18.34 5.39
C GLY A 93 -3.69 -17.12 4.53
N ALA A 94 -2.95 -16.02 4.72
CA ALA A 94 -3.18 -14.73 4.08
C ALA A 94 -2.27 -14.54 2.87
N ARG A 95 -2.72 -13.74 1.90
CA ARG A 95 -1.90 -13.16 0.83
C ARG A 95 -1.85 -11.66 0.97
N ALA A 96 -0.87 -11.04 0.33
CA ALA A 96 -0.68 -9.59 0.39
C ALA A 96 -0.12 -9.05 -0.93
N THR A 97 -0.13 -7.72 -1.08
CA THR A 97 0.64 -6.99 -2.07
C THR A 97 1.78 -6.25 -1.37
N LEU A 98 3.01 -6.42 -1.84
CA LEU A 98 4.17 -5.65 -1.42
C LEU A 98 4.51 -4.62 -2.50
N TYR A 99 4.49 -3.34 -2.16
CA TYR A 99 4.88 -2.24 -3.05
C TYR A 99 6.34 -1.87 -2.84
N ALA A 100 7.19 -2.13 -3.83
CA ALA A 100 8.62 -1.89 -3.75
C ALA A 100 9.02 -0.53 -4.33
N SER A 101 9.80 0.25 -3.58
CA SER A 101 10.48 1.46 -4.06
C SER A 101 11.80 1.06 -4.73
N VAL A 102 11.75 0.94 -6.06
CA VAL A 102 12.73 0.21 -6.88
C VAL A 102 14.15 0.72 -6.75
N GLY A 103 14.34 2.05 -6.77
CA GLY A 103 15.67 2.66 -6.70
C GLY A 103 16.31 2.62 -5.31
N HIS A 104 15.61 2.10 -4.30
CA HIS A 104 16.12 1.93 -2.95
C HIS A 104 16.40 0.48 -2.56
N LEU A 105 16.09 -0.47 -3.45
CA LEU A 105 16.37 -1.89 -3.21
C LEU A 105 17.85 -2.12 -2.91
N GLY A 106 18.14 -2.96 -1.91
CA GLY A 106 19.48 -3.23 -1.40
C GLY A 106 20.10 -2.11 -0.54
N GLY A 107 19.42 -0.97 -0.42
CA GLY A 107 19.86 0.20 0.34
C GLY A 107 19.04 0.44 1.61
N TYR A 108 18.70 1.70 1.83
CA TYR A 108 17.86 2.20 2.92
C TYR A 108 16.76 3.12 2.37
N ALA A 109 15.70 3.32 3.13
CA ALA A 109 14.60 4.24 2.83
C ALA A 109 15.07 5.70 2.92
N GLY A 110 15.84 6.16 1.90
CA GLY A 110 16.55 7.45 1.91
C GLY A 110 15.65 8.67 2.17
N TRP A 111 14.36 8.59 1.83
CA TRP A 111 13.38 9.65 2.11
C TRP A 111 13.11 9.86 3.61
N LEU A 112 13.42 8.88 4.47
CA LEU A 112 13.31 9.01 5.92
C LEU A 112 14.50 9.75 6.55
N GLY A 113 15.54 10.10 5.77
CA GLY A 113 16.73 10.81 6.22
C GLY A 113 17.39 10.09 7.41
N ARG A 114 17.62 10.81 8.51
CA ARG A 114 18.27 10.27 9.73
C ARG A 114 17.52 9.08 10.38
N TRP A 115 16.25 8.88 10.05
CA TRP A 115 15.43 7.79 10.61
C TRP A 115 15.53 6.49 9.81
N ALA A 116 16.08 6.53 8.59
CA ALA A 116 16.17 5.35 7.72
C ALA A 116 16.87 4.14 8.37
N PRO A 117 17.98 4.28 9.12
CA PRO A 117 18.62 3.13 9.76
C PRO A 117 17.75 2.41 10.79
N ALA A 118 16.81 3.11 11.45
CA ALA A 118 15.92 2.51 12.44
C ALA A 118 14.93 1.50 11.82
N PHE A 119 14.62 1.63 10.54
CA PHE A 119 13.76 0.72 9.78
C PHE A 119 14.54 -0.44 9.13
N GLY A 120 15.86 -0.46 9.24
CA GLY A 120 16.70 -1.47 8.61
C GLY A 120 16.87 -1.26 7.10
N ARG A 121 17.36 -2.30 6.43
CA ARG A 121 17.61 -2.29 4.99
C ARG A 121 16.33 -2.58 4.21
N MET A 122 16.33 -2.12 2.96
CA MET A 122 15.36 -2.54 1.95
C MET A 122 15.73 -3.93 1.41
N LEU A 123 14.75 -4.67 0.90
CA LEU A 123 14.96 -5.91 0.15
C LEU A 123 15.98 -5.72 -0.97
N THR A 124 16.80 -6.71 -1.21
CA THR A 124 17.55 -6.81 -2.47
C THR A 124 16.65 -7.31 -3.59
N TRP A 125 17.13 -7.31 -4.83
CA TRP A 125 16.39 -7.87 -5.96
C TRP A 125 16.14 -9.38 -5.80
N ASP A 126 17.13 -10.13 -5.30
CA ASP A 126 17.01 -11.57 -5.08
C ASP A 126 15.99 -11.86 -3.97
N GLU A 127 16.03 -11.09 -2.88
CA GLU A 127 15.06 -11.19 -1.80
C GLU A 127 13.64 -10.79 -2.26
N LEU A 128 13.50 -9.81 -3.18
CA LEU A 128 12.21 -9.45 -3.76
C LEU A 128 11.66 -10.58 -4.66
N ALA A 129 12.53 -11.26 -5.42
CA ALA A 129 12.16 -12.45 -6.19
C ALA A 129 11.75 -13.60 -5.28
N GLU A 130 12.46 -13.80 -4.15
CA GLU A 130 12.06 -14.76 -3.13
C GLU A 130 10.67 -14.47 -2.56
N VAL A 131 10.37 -13.21 -2.20
CA VAL A 131 9.03 -12.78 -1.78
C VAL A 131 7.99 -13.11 -2.84
N ALA A 132 8.24 -12.79 -4.12
CA ALA A 132 7.31 -13.09 -5.20
C ALA A 132 7.00 -14.60 -5.32
N SER A 133 8.01 -15.46 -5.08
CA SER A 133 7.87 -16.92 -5.14
C SER A 133 6.93 -17.49 -4.06
N THR A 134 6.67 -16.75 -2.98
CA THR A 134 5.73 -17.14 -1.92
C THR A 134 4.26 -16.88 -2.26
N GLY A 135 3.99 -16.30 -3.44
CA GLY A 135 2.64 -15.93 -3.87
C GLY A 135 2.20 -14.54 -3.39
N VAL A 136 3.09 -13.74 -2.84
CA VAL A 136 2.88 -12.30 -2.58
C VAL A 136 2.88 -11.56 -3.91
N GLU A 137 1.86 -10.73 -4.15
CA GLU A 137 1.82 -9.82 -5.31
C GLU A 137 2.89 -8.73 -5.15
N ILE A 138 3.74 -8.55 -6.16
CA ILE A 138 4.67 -7.43 -6.20
C ILE A 138 4.02 -6.26 -6.93
N GLY A 139 3.92 -5.14 -6.24
CA GLY A 139 3.44 -3.86 -6.75
C GLY A 139 4.55 -2.82 -6.84
N ASN A 140 4.26 -1.75 -7.54
CA ASN A 140 5.19 -0.65 -7.80
C ASN A 140 4.96 0.52 -6.82
N HIS A 141 6.04 1.01 -6.19
CA HIS A 141 6.00 2.19 -5.30
C HIS A 141 6.88 3.35 -5.81
N SER A 142 6.93 3.54 -7.12
CA SER A 142 7.80 4.46 -7.84
C SER A 142 9.30 4.11 -7.76
N LEU A 143 10.12 4.92 -8.45
CA LEU A 143 11.56 4.69 -8.50
C LEU A 143 12.24 5.11 -7.19
N ILE A 144 12.05 6.35 -6.73
CA ILE A 144 12.74 6.91 -5.55
C ILE A 144 11.82 7.59 -4.53
N HIS A 145 10.57 7.14 -4.47
CA HIS A 145 9.60 7.55 -3.45
C HIS A 145 9.30 9.06 -3.37
N HIS A 146 9.38 9.77 -4.50
CA HIS A 146 9.01 11.20 -4.53
C HIS A 146 7.49 11.42 -4.50
N PRO A 147 7.01 12.53 -3.90
CA PRO A 147 5.62 12.98 -4.08
C PRO A 147 5.35 13.27 -5.55
N LEU A 148 4.61 12.40 -6.23
CA LEU A 148 4.45 12.41 -7.68
C LEU A 148 3.65 13.61 -8.22
N ASP A 149 2.73 14.14 -7.42
CA ASP A 149 1.83 15.24 -7.80
C ASP A 149 2.55 16.60 -7.98
N VAL A 150 3.79 16.70 -7.54
CA VAL A 150 4.62 17.92 -7.67
C VAL A 150 5.69 17.83 -8.74
N LEU A 151 5.91 16.64 -9.32
CA LEU A 151 6.96 16.42 -10.33
C LEU A 151 6.59 17.01 -11.69
N PRO A 152 7.59 17.49 -12.47
CA PRO A 152 7.42 17.79 -13.89
C PRO A 152 7.00 16.54 -14.67
N ALA A 153 6.27 16.71 -15.79
CA ALA A 153 5.68 15.61 -16.52
C ALA A 153 6.69 14.53 -16.98
N ALA A 154 7.86 14.95 -17.47
CA ALA A 154 8.89 14.01 -17.91
C ALA A 154 9.43 13.18 -16.74
N ARG A 155 9.65 13.81 -15.56
CA ARG A 155 10.15 13.13 -14.38
C ARG A 155 9.09 12.20 -13.78
N LEU A 156 7.82 12.62 -13.78
CA LEU A 156 6.70 11.76 -13.36
C LEU A 156 6.63 10.48 -14.20
N ARG A 157 6.71 10.60 -15.53
CA ARG A 157 6.72 9.42 -16.41
C ARG A 157 7.93 8.51 -16.15
N ALA A 158 9.10 9.10 -15.90
CA ALA A 158 10.30 8.32 -15.60
C ALA A 158 10.18 7.58 -14.25
N GLU A 159 9.66 8.24 -13.20
CA GLU A 159 9.44 7.63 -11.88
C GLU A 159 8.51 6.41 -11.94
N VAL A 160 7.45 6.51 -12.72
CA VAL A 160 6.44 5.45 -12.82
C VAL A 160 6.83 4.38 -13.85
N GLY A 161 7.22 4.79 -15.06
CA GLY A 161 7.51 3.86 -16.15
C GLY A 161 8.78 3.05 -15.90
N ARG A 162 9.90 3.70 -15.53
CA ARG A 162 11.14 2.97 -15.29
C ARG A 162 11.02 1.97 -14.13
N SER A 163 10.36 2.35 -13.04
CA SER A 163 10.17 1.42 -11.93
C SER A 163 9.26 0.24 -12.31
N HIS A 164 8.25 0.47 -13.14
CA HIS A 164 7.41 -0.59 -13.69
C HIS A 164 8.23 -1.55 -14.57
N ASP A 165 8.94 -1.00 -15.56
CA ASP A 165 9.72 -1.78 -16.51
C ASP A 165 10.84 -2.60 -15.81
N GLU A 166 11.53 -2.01 -14.83
CA GLU A 166 12.57 -2.70 -14.06
C GLU A 166 12.00 -3.86 -13.23
N LEU A 167 10.82 -3.68 -12.60
CA LEU A 167 10.16 -4.76 -11.87
C LEU A 167 9.76 -5.91 -12.79
N GLU A 168 9.08 -5.63 -13.89
CA GLU A 168 8.64 -6.66 -14.83
C GLU A 168 9.82 -7.40 -15.47
N GLN A 169 10.85 -6.67 -15.91
CA GLN A 169 12.03 -7.27 -16.57
C GLN A 169 12.84 -8.14 -15.63
N ARG A 170 13.08 -7.71 -14.38
CA ARG A 170 13.92 -8.45 -13.45
C ARG A 170 13.21 -9.62 -12.77
N LEU A 171 11.90 -9.48 -12.52
CA LEU A 171 11.13 -10.52 -11.84
C LEU A 171 10.43 -11.48 -12.81
N GLY A 172 10.32 -11.13 -14.08
CA GLY A 172 9.64 -11.96 -15.09
C GLY A 172 8.13 -12.11 -14.83
N LEU A 173 7.52 -11.15 -14.16
CA LEU A 173 6.08 -11.16 -13.81
C LEU A 173 5.40 -9.85 -14.19
N ARG A 174 4.07 -9.86 -14.28
CA ARG A 174 3.28 -8.66 -14.54
C ARG A 174 3.05 -7.86 -13.24
N VAL A 175 3.36 -6.56 -13.27
CA VAL A 175 3.17 -5.61 -12.16
C VAL A 175 1.85 -4.87 -12.34
N ARG A 176 0.80 -5.33 -11.67
CA ARG A 176 -0.58 -4.86 -11.84
C ARG A 176 -0.95 -3.67 -10.97
N SER A 177 -0.31 -3.52 -9.82
CA SER A 177 -0.74 -2.60 -8.77
C SER A 177 0.32 -1.53 -8.49
N PHE A 178 -0.14 -0.31 -8.20
CA PHE A 178 0.70 0.83 -7.85
C PHE A 178 0.28 1.42 -6.50
N ALA A 179 1.24 1.81 -5.63
CA ALA A 179 0.95 2.64 -4.47
C ALA A 179 1.56 4.03 -4.65
N TYR A 180 0.75 5.09 -4.44
CA TYR A 180 1.26 6.46 -4.53
C TYR A 180 2.12 6.80 -3.33
N PRO A 181 3.41 7.17 -3.50
CA PRO A 181 4.25 7.64 -2.40
C PRO A 181 3.55 8.74 -1.59
N HIS A 182 3.52 8.59 -0.27
CA HIS A 182 2.79 9.45 0.66
C HIS A 182 1.26 9.53 0.41
N GLY A 183 0.71 8.78 -0.52
CA GLY A 183 -0.70 8.82 -0.94
C GLY A 183 -1.07 10.03 -1.80
N TYR A 184 -0.10 10.81 -2.29
CA TYR A 184 -0.37 12.02 -3.07
C TYR A 184 -0.50 11.75 -4.56
N HIS A 185 -1.67 12.04 -5.12
CA HIS A 185 -1.93 11.96 -6.55
C HIS A 185 -2.97 12.99 -7.01
N ASP A 186 -2.96 13.28 -8.30
CA ASP A 186 -4.00 14.02 -9.01
C ASP A 186 -4.41 13.23 -10.28
N ARG A 187 -5.28 13.79 -11.12
CA ARG A 187 -5.70 13.14 -12.35
C ARG A 187 -4.48 12.81 -13.24
N ARG A 188 -3.56 13.78 -13.43
CA ARG A 188 -2.36 13.62 -14.26
C ARG A 188 -1.49 12.44 -13.77
N VAL A 189 -1.32 12.29 -12.47
CA VAL A 189 -0.55 11.16 -11.88
C VAL A 189 -1.24 9.85 -12.17
N ARG A 190 -2.57 9.76 -11.96
CA ARG A 190 -3.33 8.55 -12.27
C ARG A 190 -3.26 8.16 -13.74
N ASP A 191 -3.43 9.13 -14.64
CA ASP A 191 -3.35 8.89 -16.08
C ASP A 191 -1.97 8.34 -16.49
N VAL A 192 -0.87 8.79 -15.86
CA VAL A 192 0.48 8.26 -16.10
C VAL A 192 0.65 6.84 -15.53
N VAL A 193 0.10 6.55 -14.35
CA VAL A 193 0.16 5.21 -13.74
C VAL A 193 -0.63 4.20 -14.57
N GLU A 194 -1.81 4.57 -15.04
CA GLU A 194 -2.63 3.74 -15.93
C GLU A 194 -1.93 3.51 -17.28
N ALA A 195 -1.38 4.57 -17.89
CA ALA A 195 -0.67 4.48 -19.16
C ALA A 195 0.65 3.66 -19.08
N ALA A 196 1.23 3.49 -17.89
CA ALA A 196 2.39 2.63 -17.67
C ALA A 196 2.05 1.13 -17.60
N GLY A 197 0.75 0.75 -17.64
CA GLY A 197 0.33 -0.65 -17.68
C GLY A 197 -0.25 -1.22 -16.39
N HIS A 198 -0.39 -0.41 -15.33
CA HIS A 198 -1.01 -0.87 -14.08
C HIS A 198 -2.54 -1.01 -14.24
N ASP A 199 -3.14 -1.96 -13.53
CA ASP A 199 -4.60 -2.22 -13.50
C ASP A 199 -5.31 -1.44 -12.40
N ASN A 200 -4.59 -1.07 -11.34
CA ASN A 200 -5.12 -0.40 -10.17
C ASN A 200 -4.04 0.40 -9.41
N ALA A 201 -4.49 1.32 -8.54
CA ALA A 201 -3.58 2.02 -7.65
C ALA A 201 -4.26 2.39 -6.32
N THR A 202 -3.44 2.52 -5.27
CA THR A 202 -3.89 2.77 -3.91
C THR A 202 -3.32 4.04 -3.30
N GLU A 203 -4.14 4.69 -2.47
CA GLU A 203 -3.83 5.94 -1.75
C GLU A 203 -3.86 5.74 -0.23
N VAL A 204 -3.47 6.77 0.53
CA VAL A 204 -3.68 6.86 1.97
C VAL A 204 -5.05 7.50 2.23
N GLY A 205 -6.13 6.72 2.28
CA GLY A 205 -7.50 7.25 2.36
C GLY A 205 -8.13 7.21 3.74
N ARG A 206 -7.69 6.31 4.62
CA ARG A 206 -8.23 6.07 5.97
C ARG A 206 -9.74 5.79 5.99
N ARG A 207 -10.23 5.09 4.99
CA ARG A 207 -11.63 4.67 4.82
C ARG A 207 -11.72 3.39 4.01
N LEU A 208 -12.90 2.80 3.95
CA LEU A 208 -13.17 1.65 3.09
C LEU A 208 -13.27 2.08 1.61
N TYR A 209 -12.93 1.16 0.73
CA TYR A 209 -13.19 1.27 -0.70
C TYR A 209 -14.66 0.96 -0.97
N ALA A 210 -15.39 1.92 -1.56
CA ALA A 210 -16.83 1.81 -1.78
C ALA A 210 -17.17 1.41 -3.23
N PRO A 211 -18.39 0.87 -3.46
CA PRO A 211 -18.89 0.54 -4.79
C PRO A 211 -18.80 1.72 -5.76
N GLY A 212 -18.34 1.46 -6.99
CA GLY A 212 -18.23 2.47 -8.04
C GLY A 212 -17.08 3.45 -7.91
N GLU A 213 -16.23 3.31 -6.88
CA GLU A 213 -15.02 4.12 -6.78
C GLU A 213 -13.96 3.70 -7.79
N ARG A 214 -13.04 4.63 -8.08
CA ARG A 214 -11.98 4.43 -9.08
C ARG A 214 -10.97 3.40 -8.60
N ARG A 215 -10.66 2.40 -9.43
CA ARG A 215 -9.59 1.41 -9.16
C ARG A 215 -8.20 2.06 -9.02
N PHE A 216 -7.99 3.25 -9.55
CA PHE A 216 -6.75 4.04 -9.42
C PHE A 216 -6.75 5.02 -8.23
N ALA A 217 -7.59 4.81 -7.23
CA ALA A 217 -7.63 5.60 -6.00
C ALA A 217 -8.23 4.78 -4.84
N VAL A 218 -7.79 3.54 -4.68
CA VAL A 218 -8.27 2.66 -3.60
C VAL A 218 -7.75 3.18 -2.26
N PRO A 219 -8.64 3.59 -1.34
CA PRO A 219 -8.22 4.08 -0.03
C PRO A 219 -7.83 2.93 0.89
N ARG A 220 -6.89 3.20 1.80
CA ARG A 220 -6.42 2.21 2.77
C ARG A 220 -6.59 2.68 4.20
N LEU A 221 -6.83 1.74 5.11
CA LEU A 221 -6.75 1.92 6.55
C LEU A 221 -5.32 1.62 7.00
N GLN A 222 -4.81 2.36 7.97
CA GLN A 222 -3.46 2.17 8.49
C GLN A 222 -3.54 1.51 9.87
N PRO A 223 -3.23 0.20 9.99
CA PRO A 223 -2.96 -0.43 11.27
C PRO A 223 -1.73 0.21 11.94
N THR A 224 -1.71 0.24 13.26
CA THR A 224 -0.59 0.74 14.05
C THR A 224 -0.19 -0.29 15.11
N PRO A 225 0.99 -0.16 15.75
CA PRO A 225 1.39 -1.07 16.82
C PRO A 225 0.46 -1.05 18.03
N GLU A 226 -0.33 0.01 18.20
CA GLU A 226 -1.31 0.14 19.29
C GLU A 226 -2.59 -0.67 19.03
N HIS A 227 -2.96 -0.92 17.78
CA HIS A 227 -4.16 -1.70 17.47
C HIS A 227 -3.95 -3.18 17.84
N THR A 228 -4.72 -3.67 18.81
CA THR A 228 -4.87 -5.12 19.05
C THR A 228 -5.58 -5.80 17.89
N GLY A 229 -5.63 -7.13 17.85
CA GLY A 229 -6.42 -7.87 16.87
C GLY A 229 -7.90 -7.47 16.90
N ALA A 230 -8.49 -7.28 18.09
CA ALA A 230 -9.87 -6.84 18.26
C ALA A 230 -10.09 -5.41 17.72
N ASP A 231 -9.17 -4.50 18.00
CA ASP A 231 -9.22 -3.12 17.48
C ASP A 231 -9.17 -3.12 15.95
N LEU A 232 -8.35 -3.99 15.36
CA LEU A 232 -8.26 -4.06 13.89
C LEU A 232 -9.53 -4.63 13.27
N VAL A 233 -10.15 -5.66 13.87
CA VAL A 233 -11.47 -6.17 13.43
C VAL A 233 -12.52 -5.06 13.51
N ALA A 234 -12.55 -4.28 14.58
CA ALA A 234 -13.45 -3.14 14.72
C ALA A 234 -13.16 -2.05 13.67
N LEU A 235 -11.88 -1.76 13.40
CA LEU A 235 -11.45 -0.78 12.39
C LEU A 235 -11.93 -1.17 10.99
N VAL A 236 -11.75 -2.43 10.57
CA VAL A 236 -12.17 -2.88 9.24
C VAL A 236 -13.70 -2.96 9.11
N ALA A 237 -14.41 -3.26 10.19
CA ALA A 237 -15.87 -3.27 10.21
C ALA A 237 -16.46 -1.84 10.20
N GLY A 238 -15.84 -0.91 10.91
CA GLY A 238 -16.32 0.49 11.07
C GLY A 238 -15.79 1.48 10.04
N GLY A 239 -14.75 1.15 9.29
CA GLY A 239 -14.21 2.00 8.21
C GLY A 239 -13.40 3.22 8.65
N GLY A 240 -12.95 3.27 9.89
CA GLY A 240 -12.08 4.33 10.41
C GLY A 240 -12.78 5.69 10.64
N PRO A 241 -12.04 6.72 11.05
CA PRO A 241 -12.61 8.04 11.40
C PRO A 241 -13.16 8.75 10.17
N ARG A 242 -14.46 9.11 10.20
CA ARG A 242 -15.21 9.68 9.05
C ARG A 242 -14.93 11.15 8.74
N LEU A 243 -14.46 11.95 9.69
CA LEU A 243 -14.32 13.42 9.54
C LEU A 243 -12.93 13.85 9.05
N MET A 244 -11.85 13.24 9.54
CA MET A 244 -10.47 13.61 9.21
C MET A 244 -10.09 13.45 7.72
N PRO A 245 -10.56 12.43 6.96
CA PRO A 245 -10.24 12.31 5.54
C PRO A 245 -10.80 13.43 4.68
N ARG A 246 -11.99 13.97 5.03
CA ARG A 246 -12.64 15.08 4.28
C ARG A 246 -11.87 16.38 4.43
N LEU A 247 -11.45 16.72 5.64
CA LEU A 247 -10.66 17.93 5.92
C LEU A 247 -9.28 17.87 5.25
N LYS A 248 -8.60 16.71 5.26
CA LYS A 248 -7.33 16.52 4.56
C LYS A 248 -7.45 16.67 3.05
N ARG A 249 -8.55 16.19 2.43
CA ARG A 249 -8.80 16.40 0.98
C ARG A 249 -8.95 17.87 0.63
N LEU A 250 -9.64 18.65 1.45
CA LEU A 250 -9.80 20.09 1.24
C LEU A 250 -8.48 20.87 1.40
N ALA A 251 -7.59 20.41 2.28
CA ALA A 251 -6.28 21.02 2.49
C ALA A 251 -5.20 20.60 1.45
N GLN A 252 -5.42 19.54 0.66
CA GLN A 252 -4.45 19.05 -0.32
C GLN A 252 -3.95 20.09 -1.33
N PRO A 253 -4.77 20.97 -1.92
CA PRO A 253 -4.27 21.96 -2.88
C PRO A 253 -3.28 22.95 -2.27
N ALA A 254 -3.54 23.44 -1.06
CA ALA A 254 -2.63 24.34 -0.34
C ALA A 254 -1.34 23.61 0.07
N TRP A 255 -1.44 22.40 0.55
CA TRP A 255 -0.30 21.56 0.92
C TRP A 255 0.58 21.19 -0.28
N ARG A 256 -0.01 21.04 -1.47
CA ARG A 256 0.71 20.85 -2.73
C ARG A 256 1.63 22.03 -3.08
N VAL A 257 1.20 23.26 -2.84
CA VAL A 257 2.04 24.46 -3.03
C VAL A 257 3.24 24.41 -2.10
N VAL A 258 3.03 24.09 -0.82
CA VAL A 258 4.10 23.96 0.17
C VAL A 258 5.13 22.91 -0.25
N ARG A 259 4.68 21.72 -0.70
CA ARG A 259 5.58 20.67 -1.18
C ARG A 259 6.37 21.07 -2.43
N ARG A 260 5.75 21.79 -3.39
CA ARG A 260 6.45 22.29 -4.57
C ARG A 260 7.57 23.25 -4.21
N THR A 261 7.34 24.13 -3.23
CA THR A 261 8.35 25.07 -2.75
C THR A 261 9.48 24.33 -2.04
N ALA A 262 9.17 23.36 -1.20
CA ALA A 262 10.16 22.54 -0.51
C ALA A 262 11.03 21.75 -1.48
N LEU A 263 10.44 21.15 -2.52
CA LEU A 263 11.21 20.45 -3.56
C LEU A 263 12.20 21.36 -4.30
N ARG A 264 11.82 22.61 -4.55
CA ARG A 264 12.69 23.62 -5.19
C ARG A 264 13.84 24.07 -4.28
N THR A 265 13.66 24.01 -2.99
CA THR A 265 14.66 24.43 -1.97
C THR A 265 15.47 23.26 -1.40
N GLY A 266 15.31 22.03 -1.96
CA GLY A 266 16.01 20.84 -1.50
C GLY A 266 15.59 20.34 -0.09
N ARG A 267 14.48 20.84 0.44
CA ARG A 267 13.93 20.39 1.73
C ARG A 267 13.01 19.18 1.53
N ASN A 268 13.37 18.07 2.16
CA ASN A 268 12.47 16.92 2.26
C ASN A 268 11.37 17.24 3.29
N LEU A 269 10.09 17.26 2.82
CA LEU A 269 8.91 17.27 3.67
C LEU A 269 8.31 15.86 3.64
N ALA A 270 9.04 14.88 4.23
CA ALA A 270 8.50 13.57 4.51
C ALA A 270 7.58 13.62 5.74
#